data_c0bbcb41aef16ac089ee0213020fb9aa
#
_entry.id   c0bbcb41aef16ac089ee0213020fb9aa
#
_cell.length_a   1.000
_cell.length_b   1.000
_cell.length_c   1.000
_cell.angle_alpha   90.00
_cell.angle_beta   90.00
_cell.angle_gamma   90.00
#
_symmetry.space_group_name_H-M   'P 1'
#
loop_
_entity.id
_entity.type
_entity.pdbx_description
1 polymer ?
#
loop_
_entity_poly.entity_id
_entity_poly.type
_entity_poly.pdbx_seq_one_letter_code
_entity_poly.pdbx_strand_id
1 'polypeptide(L)'
;YDQNGGANEAAAAARRASLGLDQDFFTQYASWVVNILHGDMGNSFVSGMPVFTMIMDKLPATIELMAMALGLTLLISLPLGILAAIRKGSIWDQLVRLLSFTGNSLPDFFIAIILLYIFAVKWHVFSFLGTSSSTLPILPALTLAIAMTAKYTRQIRAVFLDELSKEYVQAALSRGLSYQFVITRYVLRSVLAPLLALLAVSAGSLLGGAAIIESIFLWDGIGKLAVDAIMMRDYPIIQAYVIWMSLIYVGINLLSDIVCRFLDPRIAAREKED
;
A
#
# COMPACT_ATOMS: atom_id res chain seq x y z
N TYR A 1 -5.65 3.78 55.97
CA TYR A 1 -6.04 4.24 54.61
C TYR A 1 -5.03 3.76 53.54
N ASP A 2 -4.09 2.81 53.82
CA ASP A 2 -3.04 2.41 52.87
C ASP A 2 -3.02 0.93 52.45
N GLN A 3 -4.12 0.18 52.60
CA GLN A 3 -4.09 -1.25 52.29
C GLN A 3 -4.29 -1.57 50.77
N ASN A 4 -4.80 -0.64 49.96
CA ASN A 4 -4.99 -0.83 48.54
C ASN A 4 -3.71 -0.46 47.69
N GLY A 5 -2.82 0.37 48.20
CA GLY A 5 -1.61 0.78 47.52
C GLY A 5 -0.59 -0.37 47.39
N GLY A 6 -0.34 -1.09 48.46
CA GLY A 6 0.62 -2.17 48.48
C GLY A 6 0.23 -3.40 47.66
N ALA A 7 -1.06 -3.75 47.61
CA ALA A 7 -1.57 -4.83 46.76
C ALA A 7 -1.44 -4.48 45.26
N ASN A 8 -1.62 -3.22 44.90
CA ASN A 8 -1.50 -2.74 43.52
C ASN A 8 -0.03 -2.68 43.08
N GLU A 9 0.91 -2.31 43.97
CA GLU A 9 2.35 -2.34 43.71
C GLU A 9 2.89 -3.77 43.56
N ALA A 10 2.48 -4.70 44.41
CA ALA A 10 2.88 -6.09 44.31
C ALA A 10 2.35 -6.74 43.01
N ALA A 11 1.13 -6.46 42.63
CA ALA A 11 0.57 -6.91 41.37
C ALA A 11 1.30 -6.31 40.14
N ALA A 12 1.67 -5.03 40.21
CA ALA A 12 2.43 -4.36 39.18
C ALA A 12 3.85 -4.91 39.08
N ALA A 13 4.53 -5.19 40.21
CA ALA A 13 5.83 -5.84 40.25
C ALA A 13 5.79 -7.26 39.67
N ALA A 14 4.80 -8.08 40.06
CA ALA A 14 4.61 -9.41 39.49
C ALA A 14 4.37 -9.37 37.99
N ARG A 15 3.59 -8.39 37.49
CA ARG A 15 3.36 -8.17 36.07
C ARG A 15 4.64 -7.77 35.33
N ARG A 16 5.47 -6.88 35.91
CA ARG A 16 6.76 -6.52 35.32
C ARG A 16 7.70 -7.72 35.24
N ALA A 17 7.79 -8.52 36.30
CA ALA A 17 8.60 -9.73 36.31
C ALA A 17 8.12 -10.75 35.27
N SER A 18 6.81 -10.97 35.16
CA SER A 18 6.23 -11.88 34.15
C SER A 18 6.47 -11.44 32.70
N LEU A 19 6.70 -10.14 32.46
CA LEU A 19 7.02 -9.56 31.15
C LEU A 19 8.53 -9.44 30.91
N GLY A 20 9.37 -9.86 31.89
CA GLY A 20 10.83 -9.76 31.81
C GLY A 20 11.36 -8.32 31.86
N LEU A 21 10.55 -7.36 32.30
CA LEU A 21 10.91 -5.94 32.34
C LEU A 21 11.91 -5.60 33.48
N ASP A 22 12.21 -6.54 34.34
CA ASP A 22 13.22 -6.42 35.40
C ASP A 22 14.66 -6.70 34.92
N GLN A 23 14.78 -7.24 33.69
CA GLN A 23 16.06 -7.54 33.07
C GLN A 23 16.69 -6.26 32.46
N ASP A 24 18.02 -6.30 32.25
CA ASP A 24 18.70 -5.22 31.53
C ASP A 24 18.24 -5.09 30.08
N PHE A 25 18.39 -3.92 29.49
CA PHE A 25 17.90 -3.61 28.14
C PHE A 25 18.42 -4.58 27.07
N PHE A 26 19.71 -4.94 27.11
CA PHE A 26 20.30 -5.83 26.10
C PHE A 26 19.73 -7.24 26.17
N THR A 27 19.46 -7.75 27.37
CA THR A 27 18.85 -9.06 27.59
C THR A 27 17.41 -9.07 27.12
N GLN A 28 16.63 -8.03 27.42
CA GLN A 28 15.27 -7.86 26.90
C GLN A 28 15.26 -7.83 25.36
N TYR A 29 16.15 -7.04 24.75
CA TYR A 29 16.24 -6.93 23.29
C TYR A 29 16.65 -8.25 22.63
N ALA A 30 17.68 -8.90 23.17
CA ALA A 30 18.14 -10.20 22.64
C ALA A 30 17.04 -11.28 22.72
N SER A 31 16.35 -11.36 23.87
CA SER A 31 15.23 -12.29 24.05
C SER A 31 14.09 -12.00 23.08
N TRP A 32 13.74 -10.74 22.89
CA TRP A 32 12.72 -10.31 21.92
C TRP A 32 13.09 -10.70 20.48
N VAL A 33 14.33 -10.45 20.05
CA VAL A 33 14.81 -10.84 18.70
C VAL A 33 14.75 -12.36 18.53
N VAL A 34 15.22 -13.12 19.52
CA VAL A 34 15.19 -14.60 19.48
C VAL A 34 13.75 -15.11 19.37
N ASN A 35 12.83 -14.59 20.17
CA ASN A 35 11.42 -14.97 20.13
C ASN A 35 10.80 -14.69 18.76
N ILE A 36 11.05 -13.52 18.18
CA ILE A 36 10.57 -13.17 16.83
C ILE A 36 11.12 -14.12 15.77
N LEU A 37 12.40 -14.46 15.82
CA LEU A 37 13.01 -15.41 14.88
C LEU A 37 12.41 -16.83 14.98
N HIS A 38 11.86 -17.20 16.15
CA HIS A 38 11.11 -18.43 16.35
C HIS A 38 9.61 -18.30 16.03
N GLY A 39 9.17 -17.12 15.57
CA GLY A 39 7.76 -16.84 15.23
C GLY A 39 6.88 -16.47 16.43
N ASP A 40 7.47 -16.34 17.63
CA ASP A 40 6.76 -15.87 18.82
C ASP A 40 6.81 -14.34 18.89
N MET A 41 5.69 -13.71 18.59
CA MET A 41 5.50 -12.25 18.67
C MET A 41 4.87 -11.80 20.00
N GLY A 42 4.77 -12.74 20.95
CA GLY A 42 4.13 -12.51 22.24
C GLY A 42 2.61 -12.43 22.16
N ASN A 43 2.03 -11.98 23.27
CA ASN A 43 0.59 -11.81 23.41
C ASN A 43 0.24 -10.33 23.53
N SER A 44 -0.93 -9.96 23.01
CA SER A 44 -1.54 -8.64 23.19
C SER A 44 -1.65 -8.31 24.68
N PHE A 45 -1.28 -7.12 25.06
CA PHE A 45 -1.42 -6.65 26.44
C PHE A 45 -2.87 -6.37 26.83
N VAL A 46 -3.73 -6.12 25.84
CA VAL A 46 -5.14 -5.79 26.02
C VAL A 46 -6.01 -7.05 25.99
N SER A 47 -5.88 -7.86 24.96
CA SER A 47 -6.75 -9.03 24.76
C SER A 47 -6.16 -10.33 25.34
N GLY A 48 -4.84 -10.41 25.56
CA GLY A 48 -4.13 -11.63 25.96
C GLY A 48 -3.98 -12.66 24.83
N MET A 49 -4.49 -12.39 23.64
CA MET A 49 -4.42 -13.30 22.50
C MET A 49 -3.03 -13.28 21.84
N PRO A 50 -2.59 -14.40 21.22
CA PRO A 50 -1.34 -14.44 20.48
C PRO A 50 -1.36 -13.43 19.32
N VAL A 51 -0.34 -12.56 19.26
CA VAL A 51 -0.26 -11.48 18.27
C VAL A 51 -0.15 -12.02 16.85
N PHE A 52 0.61 -13.10 16.66
CA PHE A 52 0.74 -13.75 15.35
C PHE A 52 -0.61 -14.14 14.76
N THR A 53 -1.48 -14.78 15.57
CA THR A 53 -2.83 -15.17 15.12
C THR A 53 -3.67 -13.96 14.76
N MET A 54 -3.65 -12.92 15.61
CA MET A 54 -4.41 -11.67 15.35
C MET A 54 -4.01 -11.02 14.02
N ILE A 55 -2.72 -11.01 13.69
CA ILE A 55 -2.25 -10.45 12.41
C ILE A 55 -2.64 -11.34 11.24
N MET A 56 -2.45 -12.67 11.35
CA MET A 56 -2.77 -13.59 10.26
C MET A 56 -4.27 -13.59 9.92
N ASP A 57 -5.14 -13.43 10.90
CA ASP A 57 -6.59 -13.34 10.67
C ASP A 57 -7.00 -12.07 9.91
N LYS A 58 -6.27 -10.96 10.08
CA LYS A 58 -6.56 -9.66 9.46
C LYS A 58 -5.81 -9.39 8.15
N LEU A 59 -4.70 -10.07 7.93
CA LEU A 59 -3.84 -9.89 6.75
C LEU A 59 -4.58 -10.09 5.42
N PRO A 60 -5.44 -11.11 5.24
CA PRO A 60 -6.17 -11.30 3.98
C PRO A 60 -7.04 -10.10 3.61
N ALA A 61 -7.70 -9.46 4.59
CA ALA A 61 -8.55 -8.30 4.35
C ALA A 61 -7.75 -7.08 3.82
N THR A 62 -6.56 -6.84 4.37
CA THR A 62 -5.67 -5.78 3.88
C THR A 62 -5.14 -6.09 2.48
N ILE A 63 -4.75 -7.35 2.21
CA ILE A 63 -4.28 -7.77 0.87
C ILE A 63 -5.39 -7.61 -0.17
N GLU A 64 -6.61 -8.00 0.15
CA GLU A 64 -7.77 -7.83 -0.73
C GLU A 64 -8.02 -6.35 -1.06
N LEU A 65 -8.03 -5.50 -0.04
CA LEU A 65 -8.18 -4.05 -0.20
C LEU A 65 -7.09 -3.47 -1.11
N MET A 66 -5.83 -3.82 -0.86
CA MET A 66 -4.70 -3.36 -1.65
C MET A 66 -4.76 -3.84 -3.09
N ALA A 67 -5.06 -5.12 -3.32
CA ALA A 67 -5.15 -5.70 -4.66
C ALA A 67 -6.27 -5.01 -5.48
N MET A 68 -7.42 -4.76 -4.85
CA MET A 68 -8.53 -4.05 -5.49
C MET A 68 -8.16 -2.58 -5.77
N ALA A 69 -7.54 -1.87 -4.82
CA ALA A 69 -7.11 -0.49 -5.01
C ALA A 69 -6.07 -0.35 -6.13
N LEU A 70 -5.06 -1.24 -6.17
CA LEU A 70 -4.06 -1.28 -7.25
C LEU A 70 -4.70 -1.61 -8.60
N GLY A 71 -5.60 -2.59 -8.64
CA GLY A 71 -6.32 -2.96 -9.86
C GLY A 71 -7.13 -1.80 -10.43
N LEU A 72 -7.90 -1.10 -9.59
CA LEU A 72 -8.66 0.09 -9.98
C LEU A 72 -7.74 1.23 -10.42
N THR A 73 -6.65 1.44 -9.69
CA THR A 73 -5.65 2.46 -10.06
C THR A 73 -5.10 2.23 -11.46
N LEU A 74 -4.68 1.01 -11.77
CA LEU A 74 -4.15 0.65 -13.09
C LEU A 74 -5.20 0.76 -14.17
N LEU A 75 -6.40 0.27 -13.92
CA LEU A 75 -7.51 0.30 -14.87
C LEU A 75 -7.84 1.73 -15.32
N ILE A 76 -7.69 2.70 -14.43
CA ILE A 76 -8.01 4.10 -14.71
C ILE A 76 -6.77 4.87 -15.19
N SER A 77 -5.64 4.73 -14.49
CA SER A 77 -4.46 5.56 -14.75
C SER A 77 -3.73 5.18 -16.04
N LEU A 78 -3.74 3.90 -16.42
CA LEU A 78 -3.05 3.45 -17.63
C LEU A 78 -3.65 4.08 -18.90
N PRO A 79 -4.96 3.95 -19.18
CA PRO A 79 -5.54 4.57 -20.36
C PRO A 79 -5.46 6.11 -20.33
N LEU A 80 -5.65 6.73 -19.15
CA LEU A 80 -5.56 8.19 -19.03
C LEU A 80 -4.14 8.70 -19.26
N GLY A 81 -3.14 8.06 -18.70
CA GLY A 81 -1.73 8.42 -18.87
C GLY A 81 -1.25 8.26 -20.30
N ILE A 82 -1.61 7.14 -20.95
CA ILE A 82 -1.31 6.88 -22.36
C ILE A 82 -2.01 7.91 -23.26
N LEU A 83 -3.30 8.16 -23.04
CA LEU A 83 -4.05 9.16 -23.81
C LEU A 83 -3.42 10.55 -23.72
N ALA A 84 -3.04 10.96 -22.51
CA ALA A 84 -2.38 12.25 -22.28
C ALA A 84 -0.99 12.34 -22.94
N ALA A 85 -0.25 11.22 -22.99
CA ALA A 85 1.05 11.16 -23.65
C ALA A 85 0.93 11.23 -25.18
N ILE A 86 0.04 10.44 -25.78
CA ILE A 86 -0.18 10.38 -27.23
C ILE A 86 -0.72 11.72 -27.75
N ARG A 87 -1.62 12.36 -26.98
CA ARG A 87 -2.22 13.66 -27.34
C ARG A 87 -1.53 14.83 -26.64
N LYS A 88 -0.22 14.80 -26.51
CA LYS A 88 0.59 15.85 -25.88
C LYS A 88 0.19 17.25 -26.36
N GLY A 89 -0.07 18.18 -25.44
CA GLY A 89 -0.45 19.57 -25.71
C GLY A 89 -1.93 19.78 -26.06
N SER A 90 -2.72 18.73 -26.24
CA SER A 90 -4.17 18.83 -26.48
C SER A 90 -4.94 19.22 -25.22
N ILE A 91 -6.23 19.56 -25.41
CA ILE A 91 -7.14 19.83 -24.28
C ILE A 91 -7.27 18.60 -23.35
N TRP A 92 -7.22 17.38 -23.89
CA TRP A 92 -7.25 16.14 -23.10
C TRP A 92 -6.02 16.01 -22.21
N ASP A 93 -4.85 16.31 -22.72
CA ASP A 93 -3.62 16.32 -21.93
C ASP A 93 -3.69 17.36 -20.81
N GLN A 94 -4.22 18.55 -21.10
CA GLN A 94 -4.36 19.62 -20.09
C GLN A 94 -5.37 19.22 -18.99
N LEU A 95 -6.52 18.64 -19.36
CA LEU A 95 -7.53 18.17 -18.41
C LEU A 95 -6.98 17.05 -17.52
N VAL A 96 -6.32 16.06 -18.11
CA VAL A 96 -5.71 14.96 -17.34
C VAL A 96 -4.65 15.47 -16.36
N ARG A 97 -3.82 16.43 -16.78
CA ARG A 97 -2.83 17.05 -15.90
C ARG A 97 -3.48 17.84 -14.76
N LEU A 98 -4.51 18.62 -15.06
CA LEU A 98 -5.24 19.38 -14.06
C LEU A 98 -5.90 18.46 -13.02
N LEU A 99 -6.61 17.42 -13.47
CA LEU A 99 -7.24 16.45 -12.58
C LEU A 99 -6.20 15.69 -11.73
N SER A 100 -5.08 15.29 -12.34
CA SER A 100 -4.00 14.63 -11.62
C SER A 100 -3.33 15.56 -10.60
N PHE A 101 -3.17 16.84 -10.90
CA PHE A 101 -2.63 17.80 -9.96
C PHE A 101 -3.59 18.03 -8.78
N THR A 102 -4.88 18.25 -9.05
CA THR A 102 -5.89 18.45 -8.02
C THR A 102 -6.04 17.21 -7.13
N GLY A 103 -6.14 16.04 -7.75
CA GLY A 103 -6.28 14.78 -7.00
C GLY A 103 -5.08 14.47 -6.10
N ASN A 104 -3.86 14.78 -6.54
CA ASN A 104 -2.65 14.57 -5.72
C ASN A 104 -2.48 15.62 -4.59
N SER A 105 -3.25 16.70 -4.62
CA SER A 105 -3.21 17.75 -3.60
C SER A 105 -4.17 17.48 -2.44
N LEU A 106 -5.11 16.55 -2.61
CA LEU A 106 -6.09 16.19 -1.58
C LEU A 106 -5.55 15.05 -0.71
N PRO A 107 -5.63 15.15 0.63
CA PRO A 107 -5.31 14.04 1.52
C PRO A 107 -6.28 12.87 1.31
N ASP A 108 -5.77 11.63 1.39
CA ASP A 108 -6.56 10.40 1.16
C ASP A 108 -7.75 10.30 2.12
N PHE A 109 -7.57 10.66 3.39
CA PHE A 109 -8.64 10.66 4.38
C PHE A 109 -9.78 11.66 4.04
N PHE A 110 -9.43 12.77 3.39
CA PHE A 110 -10.43 13.76 2.97
C PHE A 110 -11.31 13.21 1.84
N ILE A 111 -10.69 12.51 0.88
CA ILE A 111 -11.40 11.79 -0.19
C ILE A 111 -12.32 10.72 0.44
N ALA A 112 -11.83 9.98 1.44
CA ALA A 112 -12.61 8.99 2.18
C ALA A 112 -13.89 9.58 2.78
N ILE A 113 -13.78 10.70 3.49
CA ILE A 113 -14.91 11.38 4.13
C ILE A 113 -15.94 11.86 3.10
N ILE A 114 -15.46 12.44 1.98
CA ILE A 114 -16.35 12.88 0.90
C ILE A 114 -17.11 11.69 0.30
N LEU A 115 -16.42 10.59 0.00
CA LEU A 115 -17.06 9.41 -0.57
C LEU A 115 -18.04 8.77 0.40
N LEU A 116 -17.69 8.68 1.69
CA LEU A 116 -18.61 8.24 2.74
C LEU A 116 -19.86 9.11 2.79
N TYR A 117 -19.69 10.43 2.81
CA TYR A 117 -20.82 11.35 2.85
C TYR A 117 -21.75 11.16 1.63
N ILE A 118 -21.18 11.10 0.43
CA ILE A 118 -21.98 10.98 -0.81
C ILE A 118 -22.66 9.61 -0.88
N PHE A 119 -21.93 8.52 -0.71
CA PHE A 119 -22.44 7.18 -0.98
C PHE A 119 -23.18 6.54 0.20
N ALA A 120 -22.77 6.82 1.43
CA ALA A 120 -23.41 6.26 2.61
C ALA A 120 -24.51 7.17 3.16
N VAL A 121 -24.27 8.51 3.28
CA VAL A 121 -25.21 9.43 3.91
C VAL A 121 -26.23 9.98 2.91
N LYS A 122 -25.79 10.47 1.75
CA LYS A 122 -26.69 11.15 0.79
C LYS A 122 -27.45 10.17 -0.12
N TRP A 123 -26.76 9.16 -0.64
CA TRP A 123 -27.35 8.22 -1.60
C TRP A 123 -27.80 6.90 -0.98
N HIS A 124 -27.39 6.61 0.25
CA HIS A 124 -27.72 5.36 0.98
C HIS A 124 -27.42 4.08 0.17
N VAL A 125 -26.41 4.12 -0.70
CA VAL A 125 -26.02 2.98 -1.55
C VAL A 125 -25.24 1.95 -0.74
N PHE A 126 -24.46 2.42 0.25
CA PHE A 126 -23.67 1.55 1.12
C PHE A 126 -24.13 1.72 2.57
N SER A 127 -24.38 0.61 3.24
CA SER A 127 -24.67 0.61 4.68
C SER A 127 -23.38 0.97 5.44
N PHE A 128 -23.49 1.94 6.35
CA PHE A 128 -22.38 2.37 7.21
C PHE A 128 -21.91 1.26 8.17
N LEU A 129 -22.77 0.31 8.46
CA LEU A 129 -22.51 -0.84 9.32
C LEU A 129 -22.15 -2.05 8.46
N GLY A 130 -20.96 -2.03 7.87
CA GLY A 130 -20.41 -3.14 7.09
C GLY A 130 -20.00 -4.33 7.96
N THR A 131 -20.94 -4.85 8.77
CA THR A 131 -20.72 -6.05 9.59
C THR A 131 -21.04 -7.35 8.86
N SER A 132 -21.35 -7.34 7.57
CA SER A 132 -21.46 -8.57 6.82
C SER A 132 -20.19 -8.81 6.00
N SER A 133 -19.52 -9.89 6.30
CA SER A 133 -18.33 -10.47 5.64
C SER A 133 -18.48 -10.75 4.13
N SER A 134 -19.49 -10.20 3.50
CA SER A 134 -19.81 -10.38 2.07
C SER A 134 -19.77 -9.09 1.24
N THR A 135 -19.45 -7.94 1.82
CA THR A 135 -19.32 -6.70 1.05
C THR A 135 -17.88 -6.51 0.60
N LEU A 136 -17.67 -6.50 -0.72
CA LEU A 136 -16.39 -6.14 -1.31
C LEU A 136 -15.91 -4.77 -0.81
N PRO A 137 -14.60 -4.55 -0.59
CA PRO A 137 -14.05 -3.28 -0.12
C PRO A 137 -14.08 -2.19 -1.21
N ILE A 138 -15.23 -2.02 -1.89
CA ILE A 138 -15.34 -1.15 -3.06
C ILE A 138 -15.06 0.30 -2.70
N LEU A 139 -15.68 0.81 -1.64
CA LEU A 139 -15.58 2.22 -1.27
C LEU A 139 -14.20 2.57 -0.70
N PRO A 140 -13.62 1.80 0.24
CA PRO A 140 -12.23 2.01 0.67
C PRO A 140 -11.22 1.81 -0.46
N ALA A 141 -11.39 0.81 -1.33
CA ALA A 141 -10.53 0.59 -2.48
C ALA A 141 -10.62 1.74 -3.50
N LEU A 142 -11.82 2.26 -3.76
CA LEU A 142 -12.02 3.41 -4.63
C LEU A 142 -11.34 4.67 -4.07
N THR A 143 -11.41 4.88 -2.75
CA THR A 143 -10.73 5.99 -2.07
C THR A 143 -9.23 5.96 -2.34
N LEU A 144 -8.59 4.84 -2.06
CA LEU A 144 -7.16 4.63 -2.32
C LEU A 144 -6.83 4.74 -3.81
N ALA A 145 -7.68 4.18 -4.67
CA ALA A 145 -7.49 4.23 -6.11
C ALA A 145 -7.56 5.65 -6.68
N ILE A 146 -8.47 6.51 -6.21
CA ILE A 146 -8.57 7.90 -6.68
C ILE A 146 -7.27 8.66 -6.37
N ALA A 147 -6.81 8.58 -5.13
CA ALA A 147 -5.58 9.24 -4.71
C ALA A 147 -4.37 8.76 -5.54
N MET A 148 -4.25 7.44 -5.70
CA MET A 148 -3.16 6.86 -6.49
C MET A 148 -3.27 7.12 -7.99
N THR A 149 -4.45 7.09 -8.55
CA THR A 149 -4.68 7.36 -9.98
C THR A 149 -4.14 8.72 -10.40
N ALA A 150 -4.33 9.74 -9.57
CA ALA A 150 -3.80 11.07 -9.82
C ALA A 150 -2.26 11.09 -9.97
N LYS A 151 -1.57 10.39 -9.08
CA LYS A 151 -0.10 10.24 -9.10
C LYS A 151 0.36 9.39 -10.29
N TYR A 152 -0.27 8.22 -10.46
CA TYR A 152 0.12 7.24 -11.50
C TYR A 152 -0.09 7.75 -12.92
N THR A 153 -1.22 8.37 -13.20
CA THR A 153 -1.51 8.94 -14.53
C THR A 153 -0.40 9.88 -14.98
N ARG A 154 0.11 10.71 -14.07
CA ARG A 154 1.22 11.62 -14.36
C ARG A 154 2.54 10.88 -14.62
N GLN A 155 2.83 9.85 -13.82
CA GLN A 155 4.04 9.04 -13.98
C GLN A 155 4.00 8.23 -15.27
N ILE A 156 2.88 7.57 -15.58
CA ILE A 156 2.67 6.84 -16.83
C ILE A 156 2.85 7.78 -18.03
N ARG A 157 2.24 8.97 -17.98
CA ARG A 157 2.42 9.97 -19.03
C ARG A 157 3.88 10.35 -19.23
N ALA A 158 4.64 10.58 -18.16
CA ALA A 158 6.05 10.92 -18.24
C ALA A 158 6.88 9.81 -18.88
N VAL A 159 6.73 8.57 -18.41
CA VAL A 159 7.43 7.39 -18.95
C VAL A 159 7.10 7.16 -20.43
N PHE A 160 5.83 7.32 -20.81
CA PHE A 160 5.43 7.20 -22.21
C PHE A 160 6.01 8.28 -23.10
N LEU A 161 6.05 9.53 -22.65
CA LEU A 161 6.65 10.64 -23.41
C LEU A 161 8.14 10.47 -23.61
N ASP A 162 8.83 10.00 -22.58
CA ASP A 162 10.25 9.69 -22.65
C ASP A 162 10.49 8.58 -23.69
N GLU A 163 9.74 7.51 -23.66
CA GLU A 163 9.87 6.39 -24.57
C GLU A 163 9.54 6.79 -26.02
N LEU A 164 8.50 7.61 -26.24
CA LEU A 164 8.13 8.10 -27.56
C LEU A 164 9.20 9.00 -28.20
N SER A 165 10.07 9.61 -27.40
CA SER A 165 11.17 10.47 -27.89
C SER A 165 12.40 9.71 -28.38
N LYS A 166 12.50 8.39 -28.12
CA LYS A 166 13.67 7.58 -28.44
C LYS A 166 13.84 7.37 -29.94
N GLU A 167 15.09 7.27 -30.37
CA GLU A 167 15.48 7.13 -31.80
C GLU A 167 14.85 5.92 -32.48
N TYR A 168 14.72 4.79 -31.78
CA TYR A 168 14.13 3.58 -32.36
C TYR A 168 12.66 3.78 -32.76
N VAL A 169 11.91 4.64 -32.04
CA VAL A 169 10.52 4.97 -32.38
C VAL A 169 10.48 5.77 -33.67
N GLN A 170 11.35 6.77 -33.80
CA GLN A 170 11.47 7.58 -35.02
C GLN A 170 11.91 6.71 -36.21
N ALA A 171 12.89 5.81 -36.02
CA ALA A 171 13.32 4.90 -37.02
C ALA A 171 12.22 3.92 -37.47
N ALA A 172 11.38 3.45 -36.57
CA ALA A 172 10.25 2.58 -36.89
C ALA A 172 9.21 3.33 -37.75
N LEU A 173 8.88 4.56 -37.38
CA LEU A 173 7.94 5.42 -38.14
C LEU A 173 8.50 5.76 -39.52
N SER A 174 9.80 6.07 -39.65
CA SER A 174 10.46 6.36 -40.92
C SER A 174 10.48 5.15 -41.86
N ARG A 175 10.39 3.92 -41.33
CA ARG A 175 10.23 2.68 -42.10
C ARG A 175 8.79 2.44 -42.56
N GLY A 176 7.86 3.35 -42.30
CA GLY A 176 6.46 3.27 -42.71
C GLY A 176 5.56 2.43 -41.79
N LEU A 177 6.02 2.07 -40.59
CA LEU A 177 5.16 1.41 -39.62
C LEU A 177 4.09 2.38 -39.09
N SER A 178 2.87 1.91 -38.94
CA SER A 178 1.79 2.76 -38.43
C SER A 178 2.02 3.18 -36.98
N TYR A 179 1.65 4.38 -36.63
CA TYR A 179 1.80 4.95 -35.28
C TYR A 179 1.18 4.04 -34.20
N GLN A 180 -0.01 3.51 -34.45
CA GLN A 180 -0.70 2.60 -33.53
C GLN A 180 0.11 1.30 -33.31
N PHE A 181 0.66 0.73 -34.38
CA PHE A 181 1.48 -0.46 -34.27
C PHE A 181 2.76 -0.22 -33.44
N VAL A 182 3.44 0.91 -33.65
CA VAL A 182 4.63 1.30 -32.90
C VAL A 182 4.30 1.48 -31.42
N ILE A 183 3.18 2.15 -31.09
CA ILE A 183 2.77 2.33 -29.70
C ILE A 183 2.48 1.00 -29.03
N THR A 184 1.63 0.17 -29.64
CA THR A 184 1.12 -1.05 -28.98
C THR A 184 2.17 -2.16 -28.91
N ARG A 185 3.05 -2.26 -29.93
CA ARG A 185 4.01 -3.38 -30.03
C ARG A 185 5.39 -3.04 -29.48
N TYR A 186 5.82 -1.80 -29.60
CA TYR A 186 7.17 -1.37 -29.17
C TYR A 186 7.13 -0.57 -27.89
N VAL A 187 6.46 0.59 -27.90
CA VAL A 187 6.48 1.53 -26.77
C VAL A 187 5.82 0.91 -25.53
N LEU A 188 4.61 0.36 -25.66
CA LEU A 188 3.90 -0.23 -24.53
C LEU A 188 4.71 -1.35 -23.86
N ARG A 189 5.40 -2.17 -24.67
CA ARG A 189 6.23 -3.25 -24.12
C ARG A 189 7.47 -2.72 -23.38
N SER A 190 8.10 -1.67 -23.89
CA SER A 190 9.28 -1.06 -23.27
C SER A 190 8.95 -0.36 -21.95
N VAL A 191 7.76 0.21 -21.81
CA VAL A 191 7.34 0.91 -20.59
C VAL A 191 6.83 -0.01 -19.48
N LEU A 192 6.57 -1.28 -19.76
CA LEU A 192 6.03 -2.21 -18.74
C LEU A 192 6.97 -2.36 -17.53
N ALA A 193 8.28 -2.54 -17.75
CA ALA A 193 9.23 -2.70 -16.65
C ALA A 193 9.31 -1.44 -15.77
N PRO A 194 9.50 -0.20 -16.28
CA PRO A 194 9.41 1.02 -15.48
C PRO A 194 8.08 1.18 -14.74
N LEU A 195 6.97 0.82 -15.36
CA LEU A 195 5.66 0.93 -14.72
C LEU A 195 5.48 -0.06 -13.57
N LEU A 196 6.01 -1.28 -13.71
CA LEU A 196 5.99 -2.27 -12.62
C LEU A 196 6.86 -1.84 -11.45
N ALA A 197 8.04 -1.28 -11.70
CA ALA A 197 8.89 -0.73 -10.65
C ALA A 197 8.18 0.40 -9.88
N LEU A 198 7.49 1.29 -10.59
CA LEU A 198 6.66 2.33 -9.98
C LEU A 198 5.52 1.74 -9.13
N LEU A 199 4.89 0.66 -9.58
CA LEU A 199 3.84 -0.03 -8.82
C LEU A 199 4.36 -0.61 -7.51
N ALA A 200 5.51 -1.25 -7.53
CA ALA A 200 6.11 -1.83 -6.33
C ALA A 200 6.42 -0.78 -5.27
N VAL A 201 7.03 0.34 -5.66
CA VAL A 201 7.29 1.46 -4.75
C VAL A 201 5.99 2.01 -4.16
N SER A 202 4.94 2.05 -4.95
CA SER A 202 3.67 2.60 -4.50
C SER A 202 2.84 1.62 -3.68
N ALA A 203 3.01 0.32 -3.88
CA ALA A 203 2.44 -0.68 -2.98
C ALA A 203 2.95 -0.46 -1.53
N GLY A 204 4.22 -0.07 -1.37
CA GLY A 204 4.76 0.31 -0.06
C GLY A 204 4.08 1.56 0.54
N SER A 205 3.80 2.58 -0.27
CA SER A 205 3.07 3.76 0.21
C SER A 205 1.60 3.46 0.53
N LEU A 206 0.98 2.50 -0.18
CA LEU A 206 -0.36 2.02 0.15
C LEU A 206 -0.44 1.34 1.51
N LEU A 207 0.58 0.55 1.87
CA LEU A 207 0.62 -0.11 3.18
C LEU A 207 0.47 0.90 4.32
N GLY A 208 1.16 2.06 4.23
CA GLY A 208 1.03 3.13 5.23
C GLY A 208 -0.31 3.86 5.18
N GLY A 209 -0.81 4.18 3.97
CA GLY A 209 -2.07 4.89 3.77
C GLY A 209 -3.30 4.04 4.03
N ALA A 210 -3.24 2.73 3.78
CA ALA A 210 -4.34 1.81 3.99
C ALA A 210 -4.83 1.79 5.46
N ALA A 211 -3.95 1.92 6.45
CA ALA A 211 -4.31 1.89 7.86
C ALA A 211 -5.34 2.96 8.24
N ILE A 212 -5.19 4.18 7.72
CA ILE A 212 -6.13 5.27 7.97
C ILE A 212 -7.47 4.98 7.27
N ILE A 213 -7.43 4.51 6.04
CA ILE A 213 -8.63 4.20 5.26
C ILE A 213 -9.37 3.00 5.84
N GLU A 214 -8.67 1.95 6.27
CA GLU A 214 -9.26 0.82 6.99
C GLU A 214 -9.98 1.28 8.26
N SER A 215 -9.37 2.21 9.02
CA SER A 215 -9.98 2.76 10.24
C SER A 215 -11.22 3.60 9.95
N ILE A 216 -11.21 4.45 8.90
CA ILE A 216 -12.34 5.30 8.53
C ILE A 216 -13.54 4.44 8.06
N PHE A 217 -13.29 3.42 7.25
CA PHE A 217 -14.33 2.54 6.71
C PHE A 217 -14.66 1.35 7.62
N LEU A 218 -14.02 1.25 8.79
CA LEU A 218 -14.14 0.11 9.72
C LEU A 218 -13.83 -1.24 9.04
N TRP A 219 -12.94 -1.21 8.03
CA TRP A 219 -12.47 -2.41 7.35
C TRP A 219 -11.52 -3.18 8.26
N ASP A 220 -11.81 -4.45 8.48
CA ASP A 220 -11.18 -5.27 9.51
C ASP A 220 -9.81 -5.84 9.08
N GLY A 221 -8.90 -4.94 8.66
CA GLY A 221 -7.55 -5.24 8.23
C GLY A 221 -6.50 -5.03 9.32
N ILE A 222 -5.23 -5.35 8.96
CA ILE A 222 -4.10 -5.20 9.88
C ILE A 222 -3.73 -3.73 10.13
N GLY A 223 -4.02 -2.83 9.21
CA GLY A 223 -3.80 -1.40 9.42
C GLY A 223 -4.74 -0.84 10.48
N LYS A 224 -6.02 -1.21 10.47
CA LYS A 224 -6.98 -0.86 11.52
C LYS A 224 -6.56 -1.46 12.86
N LEU A 225 -6.15 -2.74 12.88
CA LEU A 225 -5.62 -3.40 14.07
C LEU A 225 -4.45 -2.61 14.68
N ALA A 226 -3.53 -2.10 13.83
CA ALA A 226 -2.39 -1.30 14.29
C ALA A 226 -2.82 0.06 14.87
N VAL A 227 -3.78 0.75 14.23
CA VAL A 227 -4.31 2.03 14.74
C VAL A 227 -4.96 1.82 16.11
N ASP A 228 -5.80 0.77 16.24
CA ASP A 228 -6.46 0.42 17.51
C ASP A 228 -5.40 0.08 18.59
N ALA A 229 -4.35 -0.68 18.24
CA ALA A 229 -3.25 -1.02 19.14
C ALA A 229 -2.45 0.21 19.59
N ILE A 230 -2.22 1.19 18.71
CA ILE A 230 -1.56 2.46 19.06
C ILE A 230 -2.39 3.22 20.10
N MET A 231 -3.70 3.32 19.89
CA MET A 231 -4.62 4.02 20.80
C MET A 231 -4.67 3.33 22.16
N MET A 232 -4.55 2.01 22.20
CA MET A 232 -4.56 1.20 23.42
C MET A 232 -3.17 0.98 24.02
N ARG A 233 -2.09 1.45 23.38
CA ARG A 233 -0.69 1.23 23.76
C ARG A 233 -0.30 -0.24 23.84
N ASP A 234 -0.84 -1.05 22.92
CA ASP A 234 -0.54 -2.48 22.81
C ASP A 234 0.75 -2.70 22.00
N TYR A 235 1.88 -2.57 22.67
CA TYR A 235 3.20 -2.60 22.05
C TYR A 235 3.51 -3.89 21.28
N PRO A 236 3.16 -5.11 21.75
CA PRO A 236 3.41 -6.33 20.99
C PRO A 236 2.75 -6.32 19.60
N ILE A 237 1.51 -5.84 19.49
CA ILE A 237 0.82 -5.72 18.20
C ILE A 237 1.50 -4.67 17.33
N ILE A 238 1.89 -3.51 17.90
CA ILE A 238 2.56 -2.43 17.14
C ILE A 238 3.89 -2.92 16.56
N GLN A 239 4.71 -3.61 17.37
CA GLN A 239 5.99 -4.16 16.94
C GLN A 239 5.80 -5.21 15.83
N ALA A 240 4.88 -6.14 16.01
CA ALA A 240 4.58 -7.16 15.03
C ALA A 240 4.04 -6.56 13.72
N TYR A 241 3.18 -5.55 13.79
CA TYR A 241 2.70 -4.81 12.62
C TYR A 241 3.85 -4.23 11.81
N VAL A 242 4.79 -3.54 12.45
CA VAL A 242 5.96 -2.95 11.77
C VAL A 242 6.81 -4.02 11.09
N ILE A 243 7.04 -5.15 11.77
CA ILE A 243 7.81 -6.26 11.20
C ILE A 243 7.10 -6.83 9.97
N TRP A 244 5.82 -7.16 10.08
CA TRP A 244 5.05 -7.73 8.97
C TRP A 244 4.95 -6.78 7.78
N MET A 245 4.72 -5.47 8.04
CA MET A 245 4.70 -4.47 6.98
C MET A 245 6.05 -4.36 6.26
N SER A 246 7.14 -4.40 7.03
CA SER A 246 8.49 -4.38 6.44
C SER A 246 8.76 -5.63 5.60
N LEU A 247 8.37 -6.81 6.06
CA LEU A 247 8.53 -8.06 5.31
C LEU A 247 7.70 -8.06 4.03
N ILE A 248 6.44 -7.62 4.10
CA ILE A 248 5.56 -7.51 2.93
C ILE A 248 6.14 -6.51 1.93
N TYR A 249 6.60 -5.35 2.39
CA TYR A 249 7.21 -4.34 1.53
C TYR A 249 8.45 -4.88 0.81
N VAL A 250 9.36 -5.50 1.54
CA VAL A 250 10.57 -6.13 0.96
C VAL A 250 10.18 -7.24 -0.02
N GLY A 251 9.19 -8.07 0.33
CA GLY A 251 8.69 -9.12 -0.55
C GLY A 251 8.11 -8.58 -1.87
N ILE A 252 7.32 -7.51 -1.80
CA ILE A 252 6.75 -6.85 -3.00
C ILE A 252 7.87 -6.28 -3.89
N ASN A 253 8.86 -5.60 -3.30
CA ASN A 253 9.98 -5.06 -4.08
C ASN A 253 10.80 -6.18 -4.73
N LEU A 254 11.13 -7.22 -3.98
CA LEU A 254 11.87 -8.37 -4.51
C LEU A 254 11.11 -9.05 -5.67
N LEU A 255 9.79 -9.24 -5.49
CA LEU A 255 8.95 -9.80 -6.54
C LEU A 255 8.94 -8.90 -7.78
N SER A 256 8.85 -7.59 -7.60
CA SER A 256 8.90 -6.61 -8.68
C SER A 256 10.23 -6.68 -9.43
N ASP A 257 11.35 -6.73 -8.72
CA ASP A 257 12.69 -6.83 -9.34
C ASP A 257 12.83 -8.11 -10.15
N ILE A 258 12.35 -9.22 -9.63
CA ILE A 258 12.34 -10.50 -10.36
C ILE A 258 11.50 -10.38 -11.64
N VAL A 259 10.28 -9.84 -11.55
CA VAL A 259 9.39 -9.68 -12.71
C VAL A 259 9.98 -8.69 -13.72
N CYS A 260 10.58 -7.58 -13.29
CA CYS A 260 11.26 -6.63 -14.17
C CYS A 260 12.42 -7.27 -14.95
N ARG A 261 13.21 -8.13 -14.33
CA ARG A 261 14.29 -8.88 -15.00
C ARG A 261 13.78 -9.83 -16.09
N PHE A 262 12.61 -10.44 -15.87
CA PHE A 262 11.97 -11.30 -16.89
C PHE A 262 11.39 -10.48 -18.05
N LEU A 263 10.91 -9.27 -17.81
CA LEU A 263 10.29 -8.42 -18.82
C LEU A 263 11.33 -7.65 -19.66
N ASP A 264 12.43 -7.22 -19.05
CA ASP A 264 13.52 -6.52 -19.74
C ASP A 264 14.88 -7.18 -19.47
N PRO A 265 15.30 -8.14 -20.32
CA PRO A 265 16.58 -8.82 -20.20
C PRO A 265 17.79 -7.88 -20.30
N ARG A 266 17.62 -6.65 -20.81
CA ARG A 266 18.69 -5.67 -20.96
C ARG A 266 19.18 -5.13 -19.63
N ILE A 267 18.32 -5.14 -18.58
CA ILE A 267 18.70 -4.78 -17.22
C ILE A 267 19.76 -5.76 -16.70
N ALA A 268 19.57 -7.06 -16.93
CA ALA A 268 20.51 -8.10 -16.52
C ALA A 268 21.86 -8.05 -17.29
N ALA A 269 21.89 -7.46 -18.48
CA ALA A 269 23.14 -7.29 -19.25
C ALA A 269 23.98 -6.12 -18.74
N ARG A 270 23.36 -5.02 -18.31
CA ARG A 270 24.05 -3.84 -17.75
C ARG A 270 24.70 -4.13 -16.39
N GLU A 271 24.05 -4.91 -15.53
CA GLU A 271 24.62 -5.32 -14.22
C GLU A 271 25.87 -6.21 -14.35
N LYS A 272 26.18 -6.74 -15.54
CA LYS A 272 27.40 -7.56 -15.80
C LYS A 272 28.56 -6.72 -16.32
N GLU A 273 28.31 -5.47 -16.70
CA GLU A 273 29.33 -4.55 -17.23
C GLU A 273 29.86 -3.59 -16.15
N ASP A 274 29.15 -3.47 -14.99
CA ASP A 274 29.59 -2.75 -13.80
C ASP A 274 30.20 -3.72 -12.76
#